data_b7cc1f389a0ecd39debe8c6e1e94b1f6
#
_entry.id   b7cc1f389a0ecd39debe8c6e1e94b1f6
#
_cell.length_a   1.000
_cell.length_b   1.000
_cell.length_c   1.000
_cell.angle_alpha   90.00
_cell.angle_beta   90.00
_cell.angle_gamma   90.00
#
_symmetry.space_group_name_H-M   'P 1'
#
loop_
_entity.id
_entity.type
_entity.pdbx_description
1 polymer ?
#
loop_
_entity_poly.entity_id
_entity_poly.type
_entity_poly.pdbx_seq_one_letter_code
_entity_poly.pdbx_strand_id
1 'polypeptide(L)'
;TGRLTCLNIADSELLPGIAFDEHPRVRQLIDDPGNFPVLLYPGKGSIDLSESRLTGLPATERRKAVADLKAAASRRRITAFLVDATWACSKAVLRESPGLLTLPRLMFTPRTPSRWIIKRQPGPLCLSTLETVHELLCALESVGLEDYPDKERLLDVFARMQEYQVERAVEGGKPRHFAKRSEQPPIDFKA
;
A
#
# COMPACT_ATOMS: atom_id res chain seq x y z
N THR A 1 2.49 -2.23 11.01
CA THR A 1 2.69 -0.90 10.41
C THR A 1 1.39 -0.16 10.15
N GLY A 2 0.24 -0.83 9.88
CA GLY A 2 -1.05 -0.20 9.62
C GLY A 2 -1.51 0.79 10.69
N ARG A 3 -1.41 0.41 11.99
CA ARG A 3 -1.76 1.33 13.08
C ARG A 3 -0.92 2.62 13.08
N LEU A 4 0.39 2.51 12.81
CA LEU A 4 1.26 3.68 12.70
C LEU A 4 0.91 4.53 11.49
N THR A 5 0.51 3.92 10.38
CA THR A 5 0.01 4.64 9.20
C THR A 5 -1.20 5.49 9.57
N CYS A 6 -2.20 4.90 10.21
CA CYS A 6 -3.41 5.63 10.63
C CYS A 6 -3.15 6.78 11.61
N LEU A 7 -2.12 6.67 12.45
CA LEU A 7 -1.73 7.77 13.35
C LEU A 7 -1.05 8.95 12.65
N ASN A 8 -0.62 8.77 11.39
CA ASN A 8 0.15 9.77 10.65
C ASN A 8 -0.54 10.26 9.38
N ILE A 9 -1.65 9.67 8.98
CA ILE A 9 -2.45 10.09 7.82
C ILE A 9 -3.81 10.59 8.33
N ALA A 10 -4.13 11.81 8.02
CA ALA A 10 -5.45 12.36 8.30
C ALA A 10 -6.53 11.56 7.58
N ASP A 11 -7.72 11.48 8.18
CA ASP A 11 -8.89 10.77 7.63
C ASP A 11 -8.63 9.28 7.29
N SER A 12 -7.68 8.64 7.99
CA SER A 12 -7.42 7.22 7.84
C SER A 12 -7.99 6.40 9.00
N GLU A 13 -8.44 5.21 8.71
CA GLU A 13 -9.05 4.30 9.68
C GLU A 13 -8.46 2.90 9.55
N LEU A 14 -8.32 2.18 10.66
CA LEU A 14 -7.94 0.78 10.69
C LEU A 14 -9.15 -0.05 11.13
N LEU A 15 -9.70 -0.82 10.23
CA LEU A 15 -10.86 -1.67 10.46
C LEU A 15 -10.41 -3.11 10.63
N PRO A 16 -10.50 -3.70 11.84
CA PRO A 16 -10.14 -5.10 12.04
C PRO A 16 -11.23 -6.03 11.52
N GLY A 17 -10.81 -7.11 10.83
CA GLY A 17 -11.76 -8.09 10.30
C GLY A 17 -11.18 -8.93 9.18
N ILE A 18 -12.04 -9.80 8.61
CA ILE A 18 -11.75 -10.61 7.42
C ILE A 18 -12.85 -10.42 6.37
N ALA A 19 -14.11 -10.33 6.79
CA ALA A 19 -15.28 -10.12 5.94
C ALA A 19 -15.76 -8.67 6.05
N PHE A 20 -15.70 -7.92 4.97
CA PHE A 20 -15.98 -6.49 4.97
C PHE A 20 -17.19 -6.08 4.13
N ASP A 21 -17.79 -6.96 3.33
CA ASP A 21 -18.92 -6.61 2.47
C ASP A 21 -20.15 -6.13 3.27
N GLU A 22 -20.34 -6.67 4.47
CA GLU A 22 -21.41 -6.26 5.39
C GLU A 22 -20.94 -5.30 6.50
N HIS A 23 -19.66 -4.87 6.47
CA HIS A 23 -19.12 -3.99 7.50
C HIS A 23 -19.71 -2.58 7.35
N PRO A 24 -20.44 -2.04 8.37
CA PRO A 24 -21.20 -0.80 8.23
C PRO A 24 -20.34 0.38 7.77
N ARG A 25 -19.13 0.51 8.31
CA ARG A 25 -18.23 1.61 7.94
C ARG A 25 -17.70 1.48 6.53
N VAL A 26 -17.40 0.27 6.06
CA VAL A 26 -16.94 0.02 4.68
C VAL A 26 -18.05 0.36 3.71
N ARG A 27 -19.28 -0.09 3.96
CA ARG A 27 -20.45 0.27 3.16
C ARG A 27 -20.66 1.77 3.11
N GLN A 28 -20.65 2.44 4.27
CA GLN A 28 -20.78 3.89 4.33
C GLN A 28 -19.74 4.61 3.46
N LEU A 29 -18.48 4.17 3.49
CA LEU A 29 -17.41 4.77 2.69
C LEU A 29 -17.59 4.51 1.18
N ILE A 30 -18.10 3.33 0.80
CA ILE A 30 -18.33 2.96 -0.59
C ILE A 30 -19.57 3.67 -1.16
N ASP A 31 -20.65 3.77 -0.37
CA ASP A 31 -21.94 4.31 -0.82
C ASP A 31 -22.00 5.83 -0.77
N ASP A 32 -21.05 6.49 -0.10
CA ASP A 32 -21.00 7.96 -0.02
C ASP A 32 -20.67 8.56 -1.40
N PRO A 33 -21.60 9.35 -1.99
CA PRO A 33 -21.39 9.94 -3.31
C PRO A 33 -20.22 10.95 -3.37
N GLY A 34 -19.80 11.48 -2.23
CA GLY A 34 -18.62 12.34 -2.11
C GLY A 34 -17.29 11.59 -2.19
N ASN A 35 -17.33 10.27 -2.06
CA ASN A 35 -16.16 9.42 -2.16
C ASN A 35 -16.01 8.79 -3.55
N PHE A 36 -14.76 8.54 -3.93
CA PHE A 36 -14.39 7.66 -5.02
C PHE A 36 -13.60 6.48 -4.44
N PRO A 37 -14.30 5.37 -4.11
CA PRO A 37 -13.66 4.22 -3.48
C PRO A 37 -12.79 3.47 -4.48
N VAL A 38 -11.58 3.11 -4.07
CA VAL A 38 -10.62 2.33 -4.85
C VAL A 38 -9.96 1.26 -3.98
N LEU A 39 -9.59 0.13 -4.55
CA LEU A 39 -8.82 -0.91 -3.87
C LEU A 39 -7.36 -0.86 -4.34
N LEU A 40 -6.42 -0.68 -3.42
CA LEU A 40 -5.00 -0.87 -3.72
C LEU A 40 -4.66 -2.36 -3.70
N TYR A 41 -4.66 -2.96 -4.86
CA TYR A 41 -4.33 -4.38 -5.01
C TYR A 41 -3.83 -4.69 -6.42
N PRO A 42 -2.62 -5.26 -6.58
CA PRO A 42 -2.07 -5.56 -7.89
C PRO A 42 -2.81 -6.70 -8.58
N GLY A 43 -2.82 -6.69 -9.90
CA GLY A 43 -3.38 -7.78 -10.68
C GLY A 43 -3.93 -7.35 -12.04
N LYS A 44 -4.43 -8.32 -12.81
CA LYS A 44 -5.02 -8.07 -14.12
C LYS A 44 -6.20 -7.10 -14.00
N GLY A 45 -6.20 -6.05 -14.80
CA GLY A 45 -7.23 -5.01 -14.79
C GLY A 45 -7.04 -3.91 -13.73
N SER A 46 -5.93 -3.93 -12.96
CA SER A 46 -5.59 -2.81 -12.10
C SER A 46 -4.99 -1.66 -12.91
N ILE A 47 -5.35 -0.42 -12.55
CA ILE A 47 -4.82 0.79 -13.15
C ILE A 47 -3.43 1.02 -12.55
N ASP A 48 -2.40 1.00 -13.40
CA ASP A 48 -1.03 1.25 -12.98
C ASP A 48 -0.74 2.76 -12.94
N LEU A 49 -0.50 3.27 -11.74
CA LEU A 49 -0.16 4.68 -11.51
C LEU A 49 1.31 4.98 -11.76
N SER A 50 2.17 3.95 -11.84
CA SER A 50 3.60 4.15 -12.05
C SER A 50 3.95 4.29 -13.53
N GLU A 51 5.09 4.92 -13.81
CA GLU A 51 5.65 4.96 -15.17
C GLU A 51 6.43 3.70 -15.56
N SER A 52 6.37 2.69 -14.72
CA SER A 52 7.11 1.44 -14.93
C SER A 52 6.58 0.65 -16.14
N ARG A 53 7.52 0.06 -16.90
CA ARG A 53 7.19 -0.87 -17.99
C ARG A 53 6.93 -2.30 -17.50
N LEU A 54 6.97 -2.55 -16.20
CA LEU A 54 6.87 -3.89 -15.62
C LEU A 54 5.49 -4.53 -15.80
N THR A 55 4.46 -3.72 -16.03
CA THR A 55 3.08 -4.22 -16.25
C THR A 55 2.85 -4.76 -17.65
N GLY A 56 3.77 -4.52 -18.60
CA GLY A 56 3.60 -4.92 -20.01
C GLY A 56 2.49 -4.18 -20.76
N LEU A 57 1.77 -3.26 -20.12
CA LEU A 57 0.73 -2.46 -20.77
C LEU A 57 1.37 -1.37 -21.65
N PRO A 58 0.83 -1.14 -22.87
CA PRO A 58 1.24 -0.03 -23.70
C PRO A 58 1.06 1.31 -22.95
N ALA A 59 2.02 2.22 -23.09
CA ALA A 59 1.98 3.52 -22.41
C ALA A 59 0.69 4.33 -22.75
N THR A 60 0.16 4.14 -23.94
CA THR A 60 -1.08 4.77 -24.40
C THR A 60 -2.31 4.27 -23.64
N GLU A 61 -2.42 2.96 -23.41
CA GLU A 61 -3.52 2.36 -22.65
C GLU A 61 -3.46 2.77 -21.19
N ARG A 62 -2.25 2.78 -20.60
CA ARG A 62 -2.06 3.25 -19.25
C ARG A 62 -2.46 4.71 -19.07
N ARG A 63 -2.01 5.60 -19.97
CA ARG A 63 -2.39 7.04 -19.94
C ARG A 63 -3.89 7.22 -20.05
N LYS A 64 -4.55 6.45 -20.93
CA LYS A 64 -6.01 6.46 -21.04
C LYS A 64 -6.67 6.02 -19.74
N ALA A 65 -6.25 4.89 -19.15
CA ALA A 65 -6.82 4.40 -17.91
C ALA A 65 -6.67 5.40 -16.75
N VAL A 66 -5.51 6.10 -16.66
CA VAL A 66 -5.29 7.17 -15.68
C VAL A 66 -6.18 8.39 -15.99
N ALA A 67 -6.36 8.77 -17.24
CA ALA A 67 -7.25 9.87 -17.61
C ALA A 67 -8.72 9.56 -17.28
N ASP A 68 -9.16 8.34 -17.56
CA ASP A 68 -10.51 7.86 -17.22
C ASP A 68 -10.71 7.83 -15.70
N LEU A 69 -9.70 7.40 -14.94
CA LEU A 69 -9.70 7.45 -13.47
C LEU A 69 -9.84 8.90 -12.95
N LYS A 70 -9.06 9.83 -13.49
CA LYS A 70 -9.13 11.26 -13.12
C LYS A 70 -10.51 11.85 -13.39
N ALA A 71 -11.08 11.55 -14.55
CA ALA A 71 -12.43 11.99 -14.90
C ALA A 71 -13.48 11.42 -13.95
N ALA A 72 -13.39 10.12 -13.63
CA ALA A 72 -14.30 9.43 -12.71
C ALA A 72 -14.17 9.91 -11.27
N ALA A 73 -12.96 10.21 -10.80
CA ALA A 73 -12.69 10.71 -9.46
C ALA A 73 -12.94 12.22 -9.32
N SER A 74 -13.19 12.95 -10.43
CA SER A 74 -13.36 14.40 -10.41
C SER A 74 -14.40 14.86 -9.37
N ARG A 75 -14.02 15.83 -8.53
CA ARG A 75 -14.84 16.40 -7.44
C ARG A 75 -15.22 15.41 -6.33
N ARG A 76 -14.63 14.22 -6.31
CA ARG A 76 -14.82 13.23 -5.24
C ARG A 76 -13.50 12.96 -4.53
N ARG A 77 -13.58 12.66 -3.23
CA ARG A 77 -12.41 12.28 -2.43
C ARG A 77 -12.03 10.84 -2.74
N ILE A 78 -10.78 10.61 -3.15
CA ILE A 78 -10.27 9.24 -3.31
C ILE A 78 -10.23 8.57 -1.94
N THR A 79 -10.97 7.47 -1.80
CA THR A 79 -11.01 6.65 -0.59
C THR A 79 -10.35 5.31 -0.90
N ALA A 80 -9.07 5.17 -0.53
CA ALA A 80 -8.27 3.99 -0.85
C ALA A 80 -8.42 2.92 0.24
N PHE A 81 -8.89 1.73 -0.15
CA PHE A 81 -8.88 0.54 0.68
C PHE A 81 -7.57 -0.22 0.50
N LEU A 82 -6.88 -0.49 1.62
CA LEU A 82 -5.65 -1.27 1.65
C LEU A 82 -5.84 -2.49 2.56
N VAL A 83 -5.39 -3.65 2.13
CA VAL A 83 -5.43 -4.88 2.94
C VAL A 83 -4.10 -5.01 3.69
N ASP A 84 -4.09 -4.62 4.99
CA ASP A 84 -2.91 -4.73 5.86
C ASP A 84 -2.75 -6.16 6.38
N ALA A 85 -2.23 -7.06 5.54
CA ALA A 85 -2.10 -8.48 5.85
C ALA A 85 -0.91 -9.11 5.09
N THR A 86 -0.54 -10.33 5.48
CA THR A 86 0.36 -11.14 4.64
C THR A 86 -0.33 -11.53 3.33
N TRP A 87 0.43 -11.89 2.30
CA TRP A 87 -0.15 -12.30 1.01
C TRP A 87 -1.17 -13.44 1.11
N ALA A 88 -0.92 -14.41 1.99
CA ALA A 88 -1.88 -15.50 2.22
C ALA A 88 -3.16 -14.99 2.88
N CYS A 89 -3.03 -14.13 3.89
CA CYS A 89 -4.15 -13.53 4.59
C CYS A 89 -4.93 -12.54 3.69
N SER A 90 -4.25 -11.77 2.84
CA SER A 90 -4.92 -10.84 1.92
C SER A 90 -5.82 -11.56 0.93
N LYS A 91 -5.39 -12.73 0.43
CA LYS A 91 -6.25 -13.59 -0.41
C LYS A 91 -7.49 -14.08 0.33
N ALA A 92 -7.35 -14.42 1.63
CA ALA A 92 -8.49 -14.81 2.46
C ALA A 92 -9.45 -13.64 2.66
N VAL A 93 -8.96 -12.45 2.99
CA VAL A 93 -9.80 -11.24 3.12
C VAL A 93 -10.58 -10.97 1.85
N LEU A 94 -9.94 -11.01 0.68
CA LEU A 94 -10.62 -10.74 -0.59
C LEU A 94 -11.60 -11.84 -1.02
N ARG A 95 -11.37 -13.09 -0.59
CA ARG A 95 -12.34 -14.18 -0.79
C ARG A 95 -13.59 -13.98 0.05
N GLU A 96 -13.43 -13.54 1.30
CA GLU A 96 -14.53 -13.26 2.23
C GLU A 96 -15.18 -11.88 2.01
N SER A 97 -14.58 -11.03 1.16
CA SER A 97 -15.02 -9.67 0.84
C SER A 97 -14.99 -9.43 -0.68
N PRO A 98 -15.73 -10.21 -1.49
CA PRO A 98 -15.72 -10.08 -2.94
C PRO A 98 -16.20 -8.71 -3.43
N GLY A 99 -17.01 -7.99 -2.67
CA GLY A 99 -17.43 -6.62 -2.96
C GLY A 99 -16.26 -5.65 -3.11
N LEU A 100 -15.18 -5.82 -2.35
CA LEU A 100 -13.97 -5.00 -2.52
C LEU A 100 -13.34 -5.17 -3.91
N LEU A 101 -13.47 -6.35 -4.54
CA LEU A 101 -12.92 -6.60 -5.87
C LEU A 101 -13.72 -5.94 -7.00
N THR A 102 -14.93 -5.45 -6.72
CA THR A 102 -15.74 -4.70 -7.69
C THR A 102 -15.29 -3.24 -7.82
N LEU A 103 -14.51 -2.75 -6.84
CA LEU A 103 -13.97 -1.40 -6.86
C LEU A 103 -12.90 -1.24 -7.96
N PRO A 104 -12.73 -0.03 -8.52
CA PRO A 104 -11.57 0.28 -9.35
C PRO A 104 -10.29 -0.08 -8.59
N ARG A 105 -9.44 -0.91 -9.21
CA ARG A 105 -8.19 -1.33 -8.58
C ARG A 105 -7.03 -0.47 -9.04
N LEU A 106 -6.26 -0.01 -8.08
CA LEU A 106 -5.01 0.70 -8.32
C LEU A 106 -3.81 -0.19 -8.03
N MET A 107 -2.74 0.02 -8.74
CA MET A 107 -1.43 -0.55 -8.46
C MET A 107 -0.33 0.43 -8.80
N PHE A 108 0.84 0.17 -8.27
CA PHE A 108 2.08 0.85 -8.64
C PHE A 108 3.26 -0.12 -8.52
N THR A 109 4.35 0.20 -9.17
CA THR A 109 5.64 -0.45 -8.95
C THR A 109 6.44 0.41 -7.97
N PRO A 110 6.88 -0.12 -6.82
CA PRO A 110 7.71 0.63 -5.89
C PRO A 110 8.97 1.16 -6.56
N ARG A 111 9.30 2.43 -6.28
CA ARG A 111 10.49 3.10 -6.85
C ARG A 111 11.78 2.63 -6.19
N THR A 112 11.70 2.22 -4.93
CA THR A 112 12.84 1.74 -4.14
C THR A 112 12.50 0.45 -3.41
N PRO A 113 13.49 -0.40 -3.12
CA PRO A 113 13.30 -1.54 -2.23
C PRO A 113 12.82 -1.13 -0.84
N SER A 114 12.13 -2.04 -0.15
CA SER A 114 11.69 -1.83 1.22
C SER A 114 12.86 -1.52 2.15
N ARG A 115 12.65 -0.56 3.04
CA ARG A 115 13.61 -0.13 4.08
C ARG A 115 13.52 -0.94 5.38
N TRP A 116 12.83 -2.10 5.36
CA TRP A 116 12.81 -2.98 6.53
C TRP A 116 14.22 -3.47 6.90
N ILE A 117 14.65 -3.25 8.14
CA ILE A 117 15.90 -3.78 8.71
C ILE A 117 15.68 -4.84 9.77
N ILE A 118 14.53 -4.80 10.45
CA ILE A 118 14.20 -5.69 11.57
C ILE A 118 13.34 -6.90 11.17
N LYS A 119 12.84 -6.93 9.95
CA LYS A 119 11.98 -7.99 9.44
C LYS A 119 12.44 -8.41 8.03
N ARG A 120 12.48 -9.71 7.79
CA ARG A 120 12.73 -10.23 6.45
C ARG A 120 11.47 -10.09 5.60
N GLN A 121 11.60 -9.45 4.44
CA GLN A 121 10.54 -9.38 3.45
C GLN A 121 10.66 -10.55 2.45
N PRO A 122 9.53 -11.04 1.89
CA PRO A 122 9.54 -12.07 0.85
C PRO A 122 10.32 -11.65 -0.40
N GLY A 123 10.37 -10.36 -0.68
CA GLY A 123 11.12 -9.78 -1.79
C GLY A 123 11.48 -8.32 -1.54
N PRO A 124 12.42 -7.75 -2.30
CA PRO A 124 12.90 -6.38 -2.09
C PRO A 124 11.80 -5.33 -2.29
N LEU A 125 10.83 -5.60 -3.15
CA LEU A 125 9.69 -4.71 -3.43
C LEU A 125 8.45 -5.02 -2.57
N CYS A 126 8.56 -5.92 -1.59
CA CYS A 126 7.49 -6.17 -0.61
C CYS A 126 7.55 -5.11 0.49
N LEU A 127 6.84 -4.04 0.29
CA LEU A 127 6.82 -2.88 1.18
C LEU A 127 6.07 -3.16 2.49
N SER A 128 6.38 -2.41 3.54
CA SER A 128 5.49 -2.27 4.71
C SER A 128 4.27 -1.43 4.35
N THR A 129 3.23 -1.46 5.19
CA THR A 129 2.04 -0.62 4.98
C THR A 129 2.37 0.87 4.97
N LEU A 130 3.28 1.33 5.83
CA LEU A 130 3.78 2.72 5.83
C LEU A 130 4.43 3.09 4.49
N GLU A 131 5.34 2.25 4.01
CA GLU A 131 6.00 2.45 2.72
C GLU A 131 5.00 2.37 1.56
N THR A 132 4.04 1.43 1.65
CA THR A 132 3.00 1.27 0.63
C THR A 132 2.13 2.52 0.51
N VAL A 133 1.73 3.11 1.64
CA VAL A 133 0.94 4.34 1.63
C VAL A 133 1.78 5.52 1.12
N HIS A 134 3.04 5.65 1.54
CA HIS A 134 3.95 6.66 1.01
C HIS A 134 4.07 6.57 -0.52
N GLU A 135 4.35 5.37 -1.06
CA GLU A 135 4.47 5.16 -2.51
C GLU A 135 3.14 5.40 -3.25
N LEU A 136 2.00 5.05 -2.63
CA LEU A 136 0.68 5.37 -3.20
C LEU A 136 0.47 6.88 -3.30
N LEU A 137 0.77 7.64 -2.25
CA LEU A 137 0.63 9.10 -2.27
C LEU A 137 1.54 9.73 -3.33
N CYS A 138 2.80 9.27 -3.44
CA CYS A 138 3.70 9.70 -4.51
C CYS A 138 3.18 9.35 -5.91
N ALA A 139 2.58 8.16 -6.08
CA ALA A 139 2.02 7.74 -7.36
C ALA A 139 0.78 8.56 -7.74
N LEU A 140 -0.11 8.85 -6.78
CA LEU A 140 -1.27 9.72 -6.98
C LEU A 140 -0.86 11.15 -7.35
N GLU A 141 0.16 11.71 -6.68
CA GLU A 141 0.73 13.01 -6.99
C GLU A 141 1.32 13.05 -8.40
N SER A 142 2.11 12.03 -8.78
CA SER A 142 2.75 11.96 -10.10
C SER A 142 1.76 12.00 -11.26
N VAL A 143 0.55 11.50 -11.04
CA VAL A 143 -0.53 11.55 -12.02
C VAL A 143 -1.49 12.74 -11.78
N GLY A 144 -1.24 13.59 -10.79
CA GLY A 144 -2.05 14.78 -10.49
C GLY A 144 -3.46 14.48 -10.01
N LEU A 145 -3.61 13.44 -9.19
CA LEU A 145 -4.87 13.06 -8.54
C LEU A 145 -4.94 13.56 -7.10
N GLU A 146 -3.82 13.67 -6.42
CA GLU A 146 -3.71 14.07 -5.02
C GLU A 146 -2.40 14.83 -4.82
N ASP A 147 -2.36 15.68 -3.80
CA ASP A 147 -1.14 16.31 -3.28
C ASP A 147 -1.15 16.20 -1.75
N TYR A 148 -0.20 15.44 -1.21
CA TYR A 148 -0.05 15.23 0.22
C TYR A 148 1.34 15.67 0.66
N PRO A 149 1.52 16.93 1.12
CA PRO A 149 2.84 17.53 1.37
C PRO A 149 3.66 16.80 2.45
N ASP A 150 2.99 16.23 3.46
CA ASP A 150 3.65 15.59 4.60
C ASP A 150 3.91 14.08 4.42
N LYS A 151 3.82 13.54 3.20
CA LYS A 151 3.99 12.10 2.94
C LYS A 151 5.32 11.52 3.40
N GLU A 152 6.40 12.28 3.34
CA GLU A 152 7.75 11.85 3.78
C GLU A 152 7.80 11.53 5.27
N ARG A 153 6.94 12.13 6.09
CA ARG A 153 6.81 11.83 7.51
C ARG A 153 6.53 10.34 7.79
N LEU A 154 5.88 9.64 6.88
CA LEU A 154 5.66 8.20 6.99
C LEU A 154 6.98 7.43 7.04
N LEU A 155 7.94 7.80 6.20
CA LEU A 155 9.25 7.17 6.15
C LEU A 155 10.09 7.49 7.40
N ASP A 156 9.97 8.70 7.94
CA ASP A 156 10.64 9.09 9.18
C ASP A 156 10.09 8.29 10.36
N VAL A 157 8.78 8.15 10.46
CA VAL A 157 8.13 7.34 11.49
C VAL A 157 8.53 5.88 11.36
N PHE A 158 8.64 5.38 10.13
CA PHE A 158 9.08 4.01 9.87
C PHE A 158 10.54 3.77 10.32
N ALA A 159 11.43 4.71 10.03
CA ALA A 159 12.82 4.66 10.47
C ALA A 159 12.92 4.64 12.00
N ARG A 160 12.30 5.62 12.67
CA ARG A 160 12.29 5.73 14.14
C ARG A 160 11.71 4.51 14.84
N MET A 161 10.63 3.94 14.29
CA MET A 161 10.07 2.70 14.82
C MET A 161 11.10 1.57 14.80
N GLN A 162 11.84 1.43 13.71
CA GLN A 162 12.86 0.39 13.57
C GLN A 162 14.05 0.63 14.49
N GLU A 163 14.54 1.86 14.57
CA GLU A 163 15.62 2.26 15.49
C GLU A 163 15.27 1.90 16.93
N TYR A 164 14.08 2.29 17.40
CA TYR A 164 13.60 1.94 18.73
C TYR A 164 13.57 0.43 18.98
N GLN A 165 13.11 -0.36 18.00
CA GLN A 165 13.08 -1.82 18.15
C GLN A 165 14.47 -2.43 18.17
N VAL A 166 15.42 -1.89 17.41
CA VAL A 166 16.83 -2.32 17.44
C VAL A 166 17.44 -2.02 18.80
N GLU A 167 17.26 -0.81 19.33
CA GLU A 167 17.76 -0.41 20.67
C GLU A 167 17.21 -1.34 21.75
N ARG A 168 15.90 -1.58 21.76
CA ARG A 168 15.27 -2.51 22.73
C ARG A 168 15.81 -3.93 22.61
N ALA A 169 16.08 -4.42 21.42
CA ALA A 169 16.63 -5.75 21.21
C ALA A 169 18.09 -5.86 21.69
N VAL A 170 18.88 -4.82 21.51
CA VAL A 170 20.26 -4.74 22.02
C VAL A 170 20.26 -4.74 23.55
N GLU A 171 19.46 -3.88 24.18
CA GLU A 171 19.32 -3.83 25.64
C GLU A 171 18.81 -5.15 26.23
N GLY A 172 17.89 -5.82 25.54
CA GLY A 172 17.36 -7.13 25.95
C GLY A 172 18.27 -8.32 25.65
N GLY A 173 19.50 -8.10 25.17
CA GLY A 173 20.46 -9.17 24.87
C GLY A 173 20.10 -10.06 23.69
N LYS A 174 19.22 -9.62 22.78
CA LYS A 174 18.74 -10.39 21.62
C LYS A 174 19.10 -9.76 20.25
N PRO A 175 20.37 -9.40 19.97
CA PRO A 175 20.72 -8.72 18.72
C PRO A 175 20.73 -9.63 17.48
N ARG A 176 20.59 -10.96 17.65
CA ARG A 176 20.88 -11.96 16.59
C ARG A 176 19.96 -11.90 15.36
N HIS A 177 18.81 -11.24 15.42
CA HIS A 177 17.86 -11.16 14.30
C HIS A 177 18.18 -10.06 13.29
N PHE A 178 19.00 -9.06 13.63
CA PHE A 178 19.25 -7.89 12.80
C PHE A 178 20.54 -8.00 11.95
N ALA A 179 21.52 -8.80 12.38
CA ALA A 179 22.84 -8.87 11.77
C ALA A 179 22.91 -9.65 10.43
N LYS A 180 21.89 -10.41 10.06
CA LYS A 180 21.96 -11.33 8.90
C LYS A 180 21.47 -10.75 7.57
N ARG A 181 21.09 -9.48 7.48
CA ARG A 181 20.49 -8.92 6.27
C ARG A 181 21.49 -8.51 5.20
N SER A 182 22.73 -8.22 5.55
CA SER A 182 23.78 -7.79 4.60
C SER A 182 24.36 -8.93 3.73
N GLU A 183 24.07 -10.20 4.05
CA GLU A 183 24.70 -11.37 3.43
C GLU A 183 23.76 -12.19 2.52
N GLN A 184 22.53 -11.76 2.26
CA GLN A 184 21.60 -12.58 1.49
C GLN A 184 21.49 -12.14 0.03
N PRO A 185 21.63 -13.07 -0.94
CA PRO A 185 21.47 -12.74 -2.35
C PRO A 185 20.03 -12.31 -2.67
N PRO A 186 19.84 -11.50 -3.73
CA PRO A 186 18.52 -11.09 -4.17
C PRO A 186 17.64 -12.30 -4.53
N ILE A 187 16.38 -12.26 -4.17
CA ILE A 187 15.41 -13.30 -4.50
C ILE A 187 15.06 -13.17 -5.98
N ASP A 188 15.25 -14.23 -6.74
CA ASP A 188 14.86 -14.30 -8.15
C ASP A 188 13.34 -14.42 -8.27
N PHE A 189 12.70 -13.46 -8.95
CA PHE A 189 11.25 -13.37 -9.12
C PHE A 189 10.72 -14.14 -10.34
N LYS A 190 11.43 -15.19 -10.77
CA LYS A 190 10.89 -16.10 -11.78
C LYS A 190 10.10 -17.23 -11.11
N ALA A 191 8.85 -16.97 -10.78
CA ALA A 191 7.79 -17.97 -10.62
C ALA A 191 6.42 -17.25 -10.68
#